data_f4943f641da86c775416409126b8e51e
#
_entry.id   f4943f641da86c775416409126b8e51e
#
_cell.length_a   1.000
_cell.length_b   1.000
_cell.length_c   1.000
_cell.angle_alpha   90.00
_cell.angle_beta   90.00
_cell.angle_gamma   90.00
#
_symmetry.space_group_name_H-M   'P 1'
#
loop_
_entity.id
_entity.type
_entity.pdbx_description
1 polymer ?
#
loop_
_entity_poly.entity_id
_entity_poly.type
_entity_poly.pdbx_seq_one_letter_code
_entity_poly.pdbx_strand_id
1 'polypeptide(L)'
;MKIERKWAMPNKWTFTIKPIAELLKEEIVGDYWIDPFSGNNSPAQITNDLVEKAMFNKDALDFLKEFEGNRADGILYDPPYSITQARQYGKKEFSSMKYWADCKNEIARIIKPGGKAICFGWNSMGLGKNRGFEMTRILLVAHGGSKNDTICTVEIKSNPNLTH
;
A
#
# COMPACT_ATOMS: atom_id res chain seq x y z
N MET A 1 -13.57 5.99 -12.60
CA MET A 1 -12.58 6.32 -11.54
C MET A 1 -13.14 7.43 -10.67
N LYS A 2 -13.07 7.28 -9.32
CA LYS A 2 -13.51 8.27 -8.33
C LYS A 2 -12.29 9.07 -7.83
N ILE A 3 -12.38 10.39 -7.82
CA ILE A 3 -11.33 11.28 -7.26
C ILE A 3 -11.96 12.14 -6.18
N GLU A 4 -11.36 12.14 -4.99
CA GLU A 4 -11.83 12.89 -3.83
C GLU A 4 -10.68 13.67 -3.21
N ARG A 5 -10.99 14.82 -2.62
CA ARG A 5 -10.05 15.58 -1.79
C ARG A 5 -10.69 15.88 -0.44
N LYS A 6 -9.98 15.56 0.62
CA LYS A 6 -10.42 15.82 2.00
C LYS A 6 -9.27 16.43 2.78
N TRP A 7 -9.60 17.26 3.77
CA TRP A 7 -8.61 17.79 4.70
C TRP A 7 -8.62 16.99 6.00
N ALA A 8 -7.46 16.70 6.55
CA ALA A 8 -7.29 16.11 7.86
C ALA A 8 -5.93 16.49 8.47
N MET A 9 -5.86 16.57 9.80
CA MET A 9 -4.60 16.76 10.50
C MET A 9 -3.63 15.62 10.16
N PRO A 10 -2.33 15.92 9.96
CA PRO A 10 -1.32 14.88 9.75
C PRO A 10 -1.16 14.02 11.01
N ASN A 11 -0.91 12.73 10.81
CA ASN A 11 -0.63 11.79 11.87
C ASN A 11 0.43 10.80 11.38
N LYS A 12 1.37 10.43 12.24
CA LYS A 12 2.40 9.43 11.92
C LYS A 12 1.81 8.04 11.64
N TRP A 13 0.60 7.78 12.11
CA TRP A 13 -0.14 6.53 11.87
C TRP A 13 -1.14 6.74 10.74
N THR A 14 -0.73 6.49 9.52
CA THR A 14 -1.50 6.75 8.28
C THR A 14 -2.94 6.24 8.37
N PHE A 15 -3.12 5.02 8.87
CA PHE A 15 -4.44 4.36 8.87
C PHE A 15 -5.41 4.89 9.94
N THR A 16 -4.94 5.74 10.87
CA THR A 16 -5.79 6.41 11.87
C THR A 16 -6.33 7.76 11.39
N ILE A 17 -5.84 8.27 10.27
CA ILE A 17 -6.32 9.51 9.67
C ILE A 17 -7.74 9.28 9.16
N LYS A 18 -8.71 10.03 9.67
CA LYS A 18 -10.14 9.76 9.48
C LYS A 18 -10.57 9.46 8.03
N PRO A 19 -10.27 10.32 7.02
CA PRO A 19 -10.68 9.99 5.65
C PRO A 19 -10.00 8.74 5.08
N ILE A 20 -8.80 8.40 5.55
CA ILE A 20 -8.11 7.16 5.18
C ILE A 20 -8.79 5.96 5.83
N ALA A 21 -9.09 6.04 7.12
CA ALA A 21 -9.81 4.98 7.83
C ALA A 21 -11.19 4.69 7.21
N GLU A 22 -11.91 5.73 6.76
CA GLU A 22 -13.17 5.61 6.04
C GLU A 22 -12.98 4.90 4.69
N LEU A 23 -11.98 5.30 3.90
CA LEU A 23 -11.64 4.63 2.63
C LEU A 23 -11.33 3.15 2.86
N LEU A 24 -10.52 2.82 3.86
CA LEU A 24 -10.16 1.44 4.15
C LEU A 24 -11.37 0.57 4.53
N LYS A 25 -12.33 1.13 5.30
CA LYS A 25 -13.58 0.43 5.63
C LYS A 25 -14.44 0.12 4.40
N GLU A 26 -14.43 1.00 3.41
CA GLU A 26 -15.18 0.82 2.17
C GLU A 26 -14.51 -0.17 1.21
N GLU A 27 -13.18 -0.13 1.14
CA GLU A 27 -12.41 -0.83 0.11
C GLU A 27 -11.92 -2.21 0.52
N ILE A 28 -11.68 -2.45 1.82
CA ILE A 28 -11.23 -3.76 2.32
C ILE A 28 -12.41 -4.71 2.32
N VAL A 29 -12.37 -5.67 1.40
CA VAL A 29 -13.35 -6.76 1.27
C VAL A 29 -12.59 -8.09 1.23
N GLY A 30 -13.11 -9.08 1.91
CA GLY A 30 -12.44 -10.37 2.11
C GLY A 30 -11.62 -10.41 3.40
N ASP A 31 -10.95 -11.51 3.63
CA ASP A 31 -10.25 -11.83 4.88
C ASP A 31 -8.76 -12.17 4.69
N TYR A 32 -8.23 -11.95 3.48
CA TYR A 32 -6.83 -12.21 3.17
C TYR A 32 -6.12 -10.96 2.63
N TRP A 33 -5.96 -9.99 3.52
CA TRP A 33 -5.21 -8.77 3.27
C TRP A 33 -3.83 -8.83 3.93
N ILE A 34 -2.83 -8.32 3.22
CA ILE A 34 -1.42 -8.32 3.63
C ILE A 34 -0.92 -6.87 3.68
N ASP A 35 -0.11 -6.56 4.69
CA ASP A 35 0.55 -5.27 4.82
C ASP A 35 2.04 -5.46 5.15
N PRO A 36 2.94 -5.21 4.19
CA PRO A 36 4.38 -5.37 4.38
C PRO A 36 5.05 -4.24 5.18
N PHE A 37 4.33 -3.12 5.44
CA PHE A 37 4.81 -1.95 6.19
C PHE A 37 3.75 -1.47 7.19
N SER A 38 3.28 -2.37 8.03
CA SER A 38 2.02 -2.21 8.75
C SER A 38 2.02 -1.16 9.87
N GLY A 39 3.17 -0.80 10.39
CA GLY A 39 3.19 -0.08 11.66
C GLY A 39 2.37 -0.81 12.73
N ASN A 40 1.72 -0.05 13.62
CA ASN A 40 0.93 -0.61 14.74
C ASN A 40 -0.59 -0.59 14.51
N ASN A 41 -1.08 -0.04 13.41
CA ASN A 41 -2.50 0.27 13.22
C ASN A 41 -3.09 -0.27 11.91
N SER A 42 -2.45 -1.25 11.30
CA SER A 42 -2.93 -1.82 10.04
C SER A 42 -4.20 -2.64 10.24
N PRO A 43 -5.22 -2.46 9.37
CA PRO A 43 -6.41 -3.30 9.36
C PRO A 43 -6.22 -4.63 8.61
N ALA A 44 -5.03 -4.92 8.08
CA ALA A 44 -4.74 -6.16 7.37
C ALA A 44 -4.67 -7.36 8.32
N GLN A 45 -5.07 -8.54 7.85
CA GLN A 45 -5.02 -9.78 8.64
C GLN A 45 -3.59 -10.29 8.82
N ILE A 46 -2.71 -10.03 7.83
CA ILE A 46 -1.31 -10.46 7.89
C ILE A 46 -0.43 -9.20 7.82
N THR A 47 0.33 -8.97 8.88
CA THR A 47 1.10 -7.73 9.06
C THR A 47 2.58 -8.02 9.20
N ASN A 48 3.39 -7.18 8.58
CA ASN A 48 4.84 -7.17 8.71
C ASN A 48 5.35 -5.75 8.89
N ASP A 49 6.30 -5.58 9.77
CA ASP A 49 7.04 -4.33 9.91
C ASP A 49 8.46 -4.64 10.39
N LEU A 50 9.44 -3.89 9.89
CA LEU A 50 10.84 -4.14 10.24
C LEU A 50 11.17 -3.70 11.67
N VAL A 51 10.46 -2.70 12.19
CA VAL A 51 10.77 -2.00 13.46
C VAL A 51 9.63 -2.11 14.45
N GLU A 52 8.40 -1.89 13.99
CA GLU A 52 7.22 -1.87 14.85
C GLU A 52 6.71 -3.27 15.16
N LYS A 53 5.90 -3.39 16.22
CA LYS A 53 5.30 -4.67 16.59
C LYS A 53 4.26 -5.10 15.56
N ALA A 54 4.56 -6.17 14.83
CA ALA A 54 3.69 -6.78 13.83
C ALA A 54 3.69 -8.31 13.99
N MET A 55 2.89 -8.99 13.18
CA MET A 55 2.87 -10.46 13.14
C MET A 55 4.23 -11.03 12.72
N PHE A 56 4.89 -10.36 11.76
CA PHE A 56 6.24 -10.68 11.29
C PHE A 56 7.13 -9.44 11.39
N ASN A 57 8.44 -9.65 11.60
CA ASN A 57 9.44 -8.59 11.64
C ASN A 57 10.58 -8.92 10.66
N LYS A 58 10.25 -8.87 9.37
CA LYS A 58 11.16 -9.21 8.26
C LYS A 58 11.35 -8.01 7.34
N ASP A 59 12.41 -8.08 6.51
CA ASP A 59 12.48 -7.23 5.33
C ASP A 59 11.22 -7.40 4.48
N ALA A 60 10.66 -6.29 3.98
CA ALA A 60 9.37 -6.34 3.28
C ALA A 60 9.43 -7.16 1.99
N LEU A 61 10.55 -7.07 1.23
CA LEU A 61 10.70 -7.84 0.01
C LEU A 61 10.85 -9.34 0.30
N ASP A 62 11.63 -9.70 1.31
CA ASP A 62 11.79 -11.10 1.73
C ASP A 62 10.47 -11.67 2.24
N PHE A 63 9.73 -10.88 3.04
CA PHE A 63 8.39 -11.23 3.51
C PHE A 63 7.43 -11.48 2.34
N LEU A 64 7.37 -10.57 1.36
CA LEU A 64 6.47 -10.71 0.21
C LEU A 64 6.78 -11.95 -0.63
N LYS A 65 8.04 -12.35 -0.77
CA LYS A 65 8.45 -13.55 -1.52
C LYS A 65 7.94 -14.86 -0.94
N GLU A 66 7.53 -14.89 0.33
CA GLU A 66 7.05 -16.11 0.98
C GLU A 66 5.61 -16.49 0.57
N PHE A 67 4.86 -15.58 -0.04
CA PHE A 67 3.47 -15.81 -0.41
C PHE A 67 3.34 -16.47 -1.79
N GLU A 68 2.34 -17.33 -1.92
CA GLU A 68 1.92 -17.86 -3.21
C GLU A 68 1.28 -16.76 -4.08
N GLY A 69 1.41 -16.88 -5.40
CA GLY A 69 0.77 -15.98 -6.35
C GLY A 69 -0.75 -16.14 -6.40
N ASN A 70 -1.45 -15.05 -6.73
CA ASN A 70 -2.90 -15.01 -6.95
C ASN A 70 -3.74 -15.50 -5.74
N ARG A 71 -3.33 -15.16 -4.52
CA ARG A 71 -4.00 -15.62 -3.29
C ARG A 71 -4.66 -14.49 -2.50
N ALA A 72 -4.02 -13.34 -2.38
CA ALA A 72 -4.52 -12.26 -1.53
C ALA A 72 -5.74 -11.55 -2.13
N ASP A 73 -6.70 -11.20 -1.27
CA ASP A 73 -7.81 -10.29 -1.60
C ASP A 73 -7.30 -8.88 -1.84
N GLY A 74 -6.26 -8.50 -1.13
CA GLY A 74 -5.60 -7.22 -1.35
C GLY A 74 -4.33 -7.03 -0.53
N ILE A 75 -3.64 -5.94 -0.85
CA ILE A 75 -2.43 -5.51 -0.15
C ILE A 75 -2.54 -4.01 0.15
N LEU A 76 -2.19 -3.64 1.39
CA LEU A 76 -1.94 -2.27 1.77
C LEU A 76 -0.45 -1.99 1.57
N TYR A 77 -0.12 -0.90 0.88
CA TYR A 77 1.26 -0.56 0.56
C TYR A 77 1.58 0.87 0.99
N ASP A 78 2.09 1.02 2.21
CA ASP A 78 2.47 2.29 2.84
C ASP A 78 3.98 2.33 3.15
N PRO A 79 4.85 2.30 2.12
CA PRO A 79 6.29 2.29 2.31
C PRO A 79 6.80 3.64 2.82
N PRO A 80 8.02 3.72 3.37
CA PRO A 80 8.65 5.00 3.70
C PRO A 80 8.78 5.87 2.43
N TYR A 81 8.29 7.12 2.49
CA TYR A 81 8.12 7.99 1.32
C TYR A 81 9.39 8.75 0.89
N SER A 82 10.41 8.76 1.74
CA SER A 82 11.65 9.47 1.45
C SER A 82 12.88 8.66 1.83
N ILE A 83 14.02 9.00 1.22
CA ILE A 83 15.32 8.42 1.58
C ILE A 83 15.63 8.64 3.06
N THR A 84 15.22 9.77 3.63
CA THR A 84 15.41 10.07 5.06
C THR A 84 14.61 9.11 5.94
N GLN A 85 13.35 8.87 5.61
CA GLN A 85 12.52 7.88 6.31
C GLN A 85 13.08 6.46 6.12
N ALA A 86 13.49 6.11 4.89
CA ALA A 86 14.10 4.81 4.61
C ALA A 86 15.39 4.56 5.41
N ARG A 87 16.23 5.60 5.60
CA ARG A 87 17.44 5.52 6.44
C ARG A 87 17.16 5.28 7.92
N GLN A 88 16.01 5.73 8.43
CA GLN A 88 15.59 5.46 9.82
C GLN A 88 15.37 3.96 10.05
N TYR A 89 15.04 3.20 9.01
CA TYR A 89 14.94 1.74 9.05
C TYR A 89 16.29 1.03 8.92
N GLY A 90 17.41 1.77 8.76
CA GLY A 90 18.78 1.23 8.81
C GLY A 90 19.20 0.36 7.62
N LYS A 91 18.44 0.32 6.52
CA LYS A 91 18.76 -0.47 5.34
C LYS A 91 19.17 0.38 4.13
N LYS A 92 20.35 0.09 3.58
CA LYS A 92 20.87 0.77 2.37
C LYS A 92 20.03 0.44 1.13
N GLU A 93 19.43 -0.75 1.06
CA GLU A 93 18.60 -1.22 -0.04
C GLU A 93 17.37 -0.34 -0.27
N PHE A 94 16.85 0.29 0.78
CA PHE A 94 15.71 1.22 0.69
C PHE A 94 16.02 2.52 -0.09
N SER A 95 17.26 2.80 -0.40
CA SER A 95 17.63 3.89 -1.30
C SER A 95 17.57 3.49 -2.78
N SER A 96 17.34 2.22 -3.10
CA SER A 96 17.33 1.68 -4.46
C SER A 96 15.92 1.71 -5.06
N MET A 97 15.76 2.34 -6.21
CA MET A 97 14.52 2.27 -7.01
C MET A 97 14.18 0.82 -7.39
N LYS A 98 15.20 -0.02 -7.59
CA LYS A 98 15.01 -1.44 -7.89
C LYS A 98 14.30 -2.17 -6.75
N TYR A 99 14.66 -1.92 -5.50
CA TYR A 99 14.01 -2.53 -4.33
C TYR A 99 12.49 -2.27 -4.32
N TRP A 100 12.09 -1.02 -4.54
CA TRP A 100 10.67 -0.64 -4.58
C TRP A 100 9.94 -1.24 -5.77
N ALA A 101 10.61 -1.33 -6.93
CA ALA A 101 10.05 -2.00 -8.10
C ALA A 101 9.85 -3.49 -7.84
N ASP A 102 10.81 -4.16 -7.20
CA ASP A 102 10.72 -5.57 -6.84
C ASP A 102 9.59 -5.82 -5.81
N CYS A 103 9.43 -4.96 -4.80
CA CYS A 103 8.27 -5.02 -3.90
C CYS A 103 6.94 -4.93 -4.66
N LYS A 104 6.80 -3.97 -5.58
CA LYS A 104 5.58 -3.82 -6.39
C LYS A 104 5.34 -5.01 -7.31
N ASN A 105 6.38 -5.64 -7.84
CA ASN A 105 6.27 -6.84 -8.66
C ASN A 105 5.74 -8.03 -7.83
N GLU A 106 6.27 -8.21 -6.61
CA GLU A 106 5.78 -9.25 -5.70
C GLU A 106 4.33 -8.99 -5.27
N ILE A 107 3.97 -7.75 -4.95
CA ILE A 107 2.59 -7.37 -4.64
C ILE A 107 1.66 -7.74 -5.82
N ALA A 108 2.06 -7.39 -7.03
CA ALA A 108 1.28 -7.71 -8.23
C ALA A 108 1.13 -9.24 -8.44
N ARG A 109 2.16 -10.02 -8.11
CA ARG A 109 2.13 -11.49 -8.18
C ARG A 109 1.15 -12.09 -7.16
N ILE A 110 1.15 -11.59 -5.93
CA ILE A 110 0.41 -12.15 -4.79
C ILE A 110 -1.10 -11.87 -4.88
N ILE A 111 -1.49 -10.68 -5.30
CA ILE A 111 -2.91 -10.29 -5.41
C ILE A 111 -3.59 -11.16 -6.48
N LYS A 112 -4.76 -11.73 -6.13
CA LYS A 112 -5.58 -12.49 -7.09
C LYS A 112 -6.24 -11.58 -8.13
N PRO A 113 -6.63 -12.09 -9.32
CA PRO A 113 -7.47 -11.34 -10.25
C PRO A 113 -8.74 -10.81 -9.57
N GLY A 114 -9.06 -9.53 -9.77
CA GLY A 114 -10.14 -8.82 -9.07
C GLY A 114 -9.79 -8.35 -7.65
N GLY A 115 -8.65 -8.75 -7.10
CA GLY A 115 -8.14 -8.23 -5.83
C GLY A 115 -7.60 -6.81 -5.96
N LYS A 116 -7.37 -6.16 -4.84
CA LYS A 116 -7.05 -4.74 -4.79
C LYS A 116 -5.66 -4.46 -4.24
N ALA A 117 -5.02 -3.41 -4.75
CA ALA A 117 -3.88 -2.75 -4.13
C ALA A 117 -4.33 -1.37 -3.63
N ILE A 118 -4.05 -1.05 -2.36
CA ILE A 118 -4.26 0.29 -1.82
C ILE A 118 -2.88 0.83 -1.46
N CYS A 119 -2.44 1.85 -2.21
CA CYS A 119 -1.13 2.45 -2.04
C CYS A 119 -1.24 3.83 -1.41
N PHE A 120 -0.29 4.16 -0.55
CA PHE A 120 -0.19 5.43 0.15
C PHE A 120 1.14 6.10 -0.20
N GLY A 121 1.15 7.41 -0.31
CA GLY A 121 2.37 8.15 -0.64
C GLY A 121 2.12 9.59 -1.01
N TRP A 122 3.10 10.16 -1.72
CA TRP A 122 3.07 11.55 -2.20
C TRP A 122 2.81 11.66 -3.70
N ASN A 123 2.46 10.55 -4.34
CA ASN A 123 2.10 10.51 -5.75
C ASN A 123 0.97 9.49 -5.99
N SER A 124 0.37 9.54 -7.16
CA SER A 124 -0.74 8.69 -7.56
C SER A 124 -0.35 7.57 -8.54
N MET A 125 0.91 7.15 -8.57
CA MET A 125 1.38 6.15 -9.53
C MET A 125 0.87 4.74 -9.23
N GLY A 126 0.63 4.41 -7.96
CA GLY A 126 0.19 3.07 -7.56
C GLY A 126 1.10 1.94 -8.03
N LEU A 127 0.53 0.79 -8.36
CA LEU A 127 1.22 -0.34 -8.99
C LEU A 127 1.30 -0.17 -10.52
N GLY A 128 0.24 0.35 -11.14
CA GLY A 128 0.17 0.75 -12.52
C GLY A 128 -0.27 -0.34 -13.51
N LYS A 129 -0.66 0.12 -14.70
CA LYS A 129 -1.18 -0.74 -15.78
C LYS A 129 -0.17 -1.76 -16.28
N ASN A 130 1.12 -1.44 -16.26
CA ASN A 130 2.19 -2.36 -16.65
C ASN A 130 2.30 -3.60 -15.75
N ARG A 131 1.69 -3.57 -14.56
CA ARG A 131 1.56 -4.72 -13.66
C ARG A 131 0.15 -5.35 -13.67
N GLY A 132 -0.71 -4.92 -14.61
CA GLY A 132 -2.07 -5.43 -14.74
C GLY A 132 -3.08 -4.83 -13.77
N PHE A 133 -2.84 -3.60 -13.30
CA PHE A 133 -3.76 -2.91 -12.39
C PHE A 133 -4.44 -1.72 -13.05
N GLU A 134 -5.71 -1.54 -12.73
CA GLU A 134 -6.52 -0.41 -13.16
C GLU A 134 -6.91 0.45 -11.95
N MET A 135 -6.64 1.75 -12.05
CA MET A 135 -6.96 2.74 -11.02
C MET A 135 -8.48 2.97 -10.96
N THR A 136 -9.06 2.75 -9.79
CA THR A 136 -10.50 2.94 -9.55
C THR A 136 -10.81 4.14 -8.66
N ARG A 137 -9.89 4.50 -7.74
CA ARG A 137 -10.09 5.60 -6.81
C ARG A 137 -8.79 6.29 -6.44
N ILE A 138 -8.85 7.61 -6.29
CA ILE A 138 -7.79 8.43 -5.72
C ILE A 138 -8.41 9.29 -4.61
N LEU A 139 -7.82 9.23 -3.41
CA LEU A 139 -8.15 10.12 -2.30
C LEU A 139 -6.93 11.00 -2.00
N LEU A 140 -7.10 12.31 -2.14
CA LEU A 140 -6.12 13.32 -1.77
C LEU A 140 -6.44 13.81 -0.35
N VAL A 141 -5.57 13.52 0.61
CA VAL A 141 -5.71 14.00 1.99
C VAL A 141 -4.77 15.16 2.21
N ALA A 142 -5.34 16.37 2.18
CA ALA A 142 -4.60 17.61 2.41
C ALA A 142 -4.35 17.79 3.91
N HIS A 143 -3.10 18.05 4.28
CA HIS A 143 -2.70 18.29 5.67
C HIS A 143 -2.45 19.76 5.99
N GLY A 144 -2.42 20.61 4.96
CA GLY A 144 -2.18 22.04 5.10
C GLY A 144 -0.74 22.42 5.51
N GLY A 145 -0.47 23.71 5.55
CA GLY A 145 0.85 24.25 5.92
C GLY A 145 1.98 23.74 5.04
N SER A 146 3.11 23.41 5.64
CA SER A 146 4.30 22.88 4.97
C SER A 146 4.34 21.36 4.89
N LYS A 147 3.22 20.68 5.15
CA LYS A 147 3.13 19.21 5.09
C LYS A 147 2.71 18.73 3.72
N ASN A 148 3.36 17.67 3.24
CA ASN A 148 2.92 16.99 2.02
C ASN A 148 1.55 16.35 2.24
N ASP A 149 0.70 16.41 1.22
CA ASP A 149 -0.56 15.68 1.20
C ASP A 149 -0.29 14.16 1.16
N THR A 150 -1.17 13.39 1.78
CA THR A 150 -1.18 11.94 1.61
C THR A 150 -2.09 11.59 0.44
N ILE A 151 -1.56 10.87 -0.53
CA ILE A 151 -2.31 10.40 -1.70
C ILE A 151 -2.55 8.91 -1.54
N CYS A 152 -3.83 8.52 -1.48
CA CYS A 152 -4.24 7.13 -1.43
C CYS A 152 -4.78 6.73 -2.80
N THR A 153 -4.26 5.65 -3.38
CA THR A 153 -4.76 5.08 -4.63
C THR A 153 -5.35 3.71 -4.39
N VAL A 154 -6.49 3.43 -5.02
CA VAL A 154 -7.09 2.10 -5.04
C VAL A 154 -7.06 1.59 -6.47
N GLU A 155 -6.47 0.44 -6.67
CA GLU A 155 -6.35 -0.22 -7.96
C GLU A 155 -6.88 -1.65 -7.87
N ILE A 156 -7.49 -2.12 -8.94
CA ILE A 156 -7.99 -3.50 -9.07
C ILE A 156 -7.12 -4.25 -10.07
N LYS A 157 -6.69 -5.46 -9.70
CA LYS A 157 -5.99 -6.34 -10.63
C LYS A 157 -6.93 -6.83 -11.71
N SER A 158 -6.58 -6.61 -12.97
CA SER A 158 -7.34 -7.06 -14.13
C SER A 158 -7.55 -8.57 -14.10
N ASN A 159 -8.75 -8.99 -14.48
CA ASN A 159 -9.04 -10.41 -14.67
C ASN A 159 -8.90 -10.75 -16.17
N PRO A 160 -7.88 -11.51 -16.59
CA PRO A 160 -7.67 -11.83 -17.99
C PRO A 160 -8.82 -12.66 -18.61
N ASN A 161 -9.68 -13.25 -17.77
CA ASN A 161 -10.84 -14.03 -18.20
C ASN A 161 -12.11 -13.19 -18.42
N LEU A 162 -12.06 -11.87 -18.21
CA LEU A 162 -13.18 -10.94 -18.39
C LEU A 162 -12.95 -9.95 -19.55
N THR A 163 -12.15 -10.32 -20.56
CA THR A 163 -12.08 -9.53 -21.80
C THR A 163 -13.40 -9.68 -22.54
N HIS A 164 -14.15 -8.59 -22.54
CA HIS A 164 -15.33 -8.41 -23.41
C HIS A 164 -14.92 -8.21 -24.86
#